data_4bbd6a8643814dac15c8fa877ff24394
#
_entry.id   4bbd6a8643814dac15c8fa877ff24394
#
_cell.length_a   1.000
_cell.length_b   1.000
_cell.length_c   1.000
_cell.angle_alpha   90.00
_cell.angle_beta   90.00
_cell.angle_gamma   90.00
#
_symmetry.space_group_name_H-M   'P 1'
#
loop_
_entity.id
_entity.type
_entity.pdbx_description
1 polymer ?
#
loop_
_entity_poly.entity_id
_entity_poly.type
_entity_poly.pdbx_seq_one_letter_code
_entity_poly.pdbx_strand_id
1 'polypeptide(L)'
;TAEDVQLAYAEVSSMMEYLTILKGSDIFSKILTELASKAEFEDVFLKNVGLNLTGFQNSWESWAKKIELKNIPGIKSLTTEFKNRKGLEPENKGYKALESRKARDLTYLGDILKSRDHYKAAIIEYQKALSESSSHSPVLFNKLAGTYLQTKRYNEAESLLKESLEFFPNFHTSLANMGEVYFSNREYETAQVYFKKAVRINPFNPFVHMRLIHVYD
;
A
#
# COMPACT_ATOMS: atom_id res chain seq x y z
N THR A 1 -8.87 16.38 14.38
CA THR A 1 -8.07 16.83 13.23
C THR A 1 -7.73 15.66 12.30
N ALA A 2 -7.15 15.94 11.11
CA ALA A 2 -6.67 14.88 10.21
C ALA A 2 -5.51 14.08 10.83
N GLU A 3 -4.72 14.73 11.66
CA GLU A 3 -3.62 14.10 12.41
C GLU A 3 -4.14 13.11 13.46
N ASP A 4 -5.22 13.47 14.19
CA ASP A 4 -5.83 12.58 15.17
C ASP A 4 -6.38 11.29 14.52
N VAL A 5 -6.94 11.41 13.32
CA VAL A 5 -7.46 10.26 12.57
C VAL A 5 -6.31 9.37 12.08
N GLN A 6 -5.20 9.97 11.61
CA GLN A 6 -4.01 9.20 11.20
C GLN A 6 -3.39 8.47 12.37
N LEU A 7 -3.27 9.15 13.52
CA LEU A 7 -2.76 8.54 14.74
C LEU A 7 -3.63 7.36 15.17
N ALA A 8 -4.96 7.52 15.19
CA ALA A 8 -5.89 6.45 15.53
C ALA A 8 -5.74 5.23 14.60
N TYR A 9 -5.59 5.44 13.28
CA TYR A 9 -5.33 4.33 12.36
C TYR A 9 -3.99 3.66 12.60
N ALA A 10 -2.94 4.42 12.91
CA ALA A 10 -1.63 3.87 13.21
C ALA A 10 -1.66 3.05 14.51
N GLU A 11 -2.35 3.54 15.54
CA GLU A 11 -2.56 2.82 16.79
C GLU A 11 -3.30 1.50 16.57
N VAL A 12 -4.46 1.54 15.90
CA VAL A 12 -5.23 0.33 15.60
C VAL A 12 -4.41 -0.68 14.79
N SER A 13 -3.70 -0.23 13.75
CA SER A 13 -2.86 -1.11 12.93
C SER A 13 -1.76 -1.77 13.75
N SER A 14 -1.09 -1.01 14.63
CA SER A 14 -0.02 -1.54 15.48
C SER A 14 -0.55 -2.46 16.57
N MET A 15 -1.76 -2.21 17.10
CA MET A 15 -2.45 -3.11 18.04
C MET A 15 -2.79 -4.45 17.37
N MET A 16 -3.28 -4.43 16.13
CA MET A 16 -3.57 -5.64 15.36
C MET A 16 -2.30 -6.43 15.05
N GLU A 17 -1.21 -5.75 14.69
CA GLU A 17 0.09 -6.39 14.50
C GLU A 17 0.59 -7.05 15.78
N TYR A 18 0.54 -6.33 16.89
CA TYR A 18 0.93 -6.86 18.19
C TYR A 18 0.09 -8.07 18.62
N LEU A 19 -1.22 -8.01 18.40
CA LEU A 19 -2.13 -9.13 18.68
C LEU A 19 -1.78 -10.37 17.83
N THR A 20 -1.41 -10.16 16.58
CA THR A 20 -0.95 -11.23 15.68
C THR A 20 0.37 -11.85 16.15
N ILE A 21 1.30 -11.03 16.65
CA ILE A 21 2.56 -11.49 17.22
C ILE A 21 2.32 -12.34 18.48
N LEU A 22 1.39 -11.92 19.34
CA LEU A 22 1.09 -12.62 20.60
C LEU A 22 0.38 -13.96 20.39
N LYS A 23 -0.55 -14.04 19.44
CA LYS A 23 -1.53 -15.16 19.35
C LYS A 23 -1.60 -15.82 17.98
N GLY A 24 -0.85 -15.35 17.01
CA GLY A 24 -0.90 -15.85 15.64
C GLY A 24 -1.96 -15.16 14.78
N SER A 25 -1.89 -15.40 13.47
CA SER A 25 -2.75 -14.73 12.48
C SER A 25 -4.22 -15.17 12.51
N ASP A 26 -4.53 -16.32 13.13
CA ASP A 26 -5.87 -16.87 13.25
C ASP A 26 -6.70 -16.27 14.41
N ILE A 27 -6.08 -15.44 15.24
CA ILE A 27 -6.74 -14.82 16.42
C ILE A 27 -7.98 -14.03 16.04
N PHE A 28 -7.95 -13.29 14.95
CA PHE A 28 -9.09 -12.50 14.50
C PHE A 28 -10.27 -13.37 14.07
N SER A 29 -9.99 -14.45 13.36
CA SER A 29 -11.02 -15.42 12.95
C SER A 29 -11.69 -16.07 14.17
N LYS A 30 -10.91 -16.44 15.19
CA LYS A 30 -11.43 -17.00 16.45
C LYS A 30 -12.34 -16.04 17.18
N ILE A 31 -11.85 -14.79 17.40
CA ILE A 31 -12.63 -13.74 18.07
C ILE A 31 -13.94 -13.47 17.30
N LEU A 32 -13.88 -13.28 15.98
CA LEU A 32 -15.06 -12.99 15.17
C LEU A 32 -16.07 -14.14 15.17
N THR A 33 -15.60 -15.39 15.15
CA THR A 33 -16.46 -16.58 15.21
C THR A 33 -17.21 -16.66 16.55
N GLU A 34 -16.53 -16.38 17.66
CA GLU A 34 -17.17 -16.38 18.98
C GLU A 34 -18.12 -15.19 19.15
N LEU A 35 -17.79 -14.01 18.65
CA LEU A 35 -18.69 -12.86 18.67
C LEU A 35 -19.97 -13.08 17.86
N ALA A 36 -19.90 -13.85 16.78
CA ALA A 36 -21.09 -14.23 16.01
C ALA A 36 -22.13 -14.99 16.82
N SER A 37 -21.75 -15.62 17.95
CA SER A 37 -22.65 -16.27 18.90
C SER A 37 -23.29 -15.34 19.94
N LYS A 38 -23.18 -14.01 19.77
CA LYS A 38 -23.66 -12.97 20.68
C LYS A 38 -22.96 -12.94 22.06
N ALA A 39 -21.74 -13.43 22.14
CA ALA A 39 -20.92 -13.30 23.34
C ALA A 39 -20.41 -11.85 23.49
N GLU A 40 -20.20 -11.41 24.72
CA GLU A 40 -19.64 -10.08 25.00
C GLU A 40 -18.17 -9.99 24.58
N PHE A 41 -17.78 -8.86 23.97
CA PHE A 41 -16.45 -8.69 23.42
C PHE A 41 -15.35 -8.88 24.46
N GLU A 42 -15.51 -8.34 25.65
CA GLU A 42 -14.50 -8.39 26.71
C GLU A 42 -14.24 -9.83 27.17
N ASP A 43 -15.27 -10.65 27.28
CA ASP A 43 -15.15 -12.07 27.67
C ASP A 43 -14.47 -12.87 26.57
N VAL A 44 -14.88 -12.68 25.32
CA VAL A 44 -14.26 -13.34 24.16
C VAL A 44 -12.79 -12.94 24.02
N PHE A 45 -12.49 -11.65 24.21
CA PHE A 45 -11.14 -11.14 24.14
C PHE A 45 -10.27 -11.73 25.24
N LEU A 46 -10.72 -11.69 26.50
CA LEU A 46 -10.01 -12.23 27.64
C LEU A 46 -9.74 -13.73 27.47
N LYS A 47 -10.73 -14.49 27.02
CA LYS A 47 -10.62 -15.95 26.79
C LYS A 47 -9.56 -16.27 25.71
N ASN A 48 -9.56 -15.55 24.60
CA ASN A 48 -8.68 -15.86 23.46
C ASN A 48 -7.29 -15.23 23.59
N VAL A 49 -7.20 -14.03 24.19
CA VAL A 49 -5.94 -13.29 24.33
C VAL A 49 -5.25 -13.60 25.68
N GLY A 50 -6.03 -13.92 26.71
CA GLY A 50 -5.51 -14.16 28.06
C GLY A 50 -5.17 -12.88 28.83
N LEU A 51 -5.53 -11.73 28.29
CA LEU A 51 -5.37 -10.40 28.89
C LEU A 51 -6.71 -9.66 28.78
N ASN A 52 -7.09 -8.92 29.82
CA ASN A 52 -8.18 -7.96 29.67
C ASN A 52 -7.73 -6.76 28.80
N LEU A 53 -8.63 -5.89 28.40
CA LEU A 53 -8.34 -4.79 27.48
C LEU A 53 -7.26 -3.84 28.03
N THR A 54 -7.32 -3.52 29.31
CA THR A 54 -6.30 -2.66 29.96
C THR A 54 -4.94 -3.35 30.00
N GLY A 55 -4.88 -4.64 30.33
CA GLY A 55 -3.64 -5.42 30.33
C GLY A 55 -3.03 -5.54 28.93
N PHE A 56 -3.87 -5.72 27.91
CA PHE A 56 -3.45 -5.72 26.53
C PHE A 56 -2.90 -4.36 26.11
N GLN A 57 -3.60 -3.27 26.42
CA GLN A 57 -3.15 -1.91 26.11
C GLN A 57 -1.77 -1.62 26.71
N ASN A 58 -1.58 -1.89 28.00
CA ASN A 58 -0.29 -1.67 28.67
C ASN A 58 0.84 -2.50 28.03
N SER A 59 0.54 -3.72 27.65
CA SER A 59 1.47 -4.63 27.01
C SER A 59 1.84 -4.15 25.60
N TRP A 60 0.85 -3.71 24.81
CA TRP A 60 1.03 -3.12 23.49
C TRP A 60 1.85 -1.83 23.56
N GLU A 61 1.53 -0.89 24.47
CA GLU A 61 2.29 0.34 24.64
C GLU A 61 3.77 0.07 24.97
N SER A 62 4.01 -0.92 25.83
CA SER A 62 5.38 -1.32 26.19
C SER A 62 6.15 -1.92 25.01
N TRP A 63 5.46 -2.65 24.13
CA TRP A 63 6.02 -3.17 22.90
C TRP A 63 6.21 -2.05 21.85
N ALA A 64 5.23 -1.19 21.65
CA ALA A 64 5.29 -0.09 20.69
C ALA A 64 6.45 0.88 20.98
N LYS A 65 6.71 1.17 22.25
CA LYS A 65 7.86 2.00 22.69
C LYS A 65 9.23 1.39 22.37
N LYS A 66 9.29 0.08 22.13
CA LYS A 66 10.55 -0.63 21.79
C LYS A 66 10.77 -0.74 20.29
N ILE A 67 9.78 -0.36 19.46
CA ILE A 67 9.92 -0.37 18.01
C ILE A 67 10.90 0.73 17.62
N GLU A 68 12.04 0.35 17.07
CA GLU A 68 12.95 1.30 16.44
C GLU A 68 12.32 1.80 15.13
N LEU A 69 11.86 3.05 15.14
CA LEU A 69 11.39 3.72 13.94
C LEU A 69 12.60 3.97 13.03
N LYS A 70 12.78 3.13 12.02
CA LYS A 70 13.79 3.36 10.99
C LYS A 70 13.39 4.56 10.16
N ASN A 71 14.11 5.65 10.35
CA ASN A 71 14.00 6.80 9.44
C ASN A 71 14.64 6.39 8.11
N ILE A 72 13.82 6.12 7.10
CA ILE A 72 14.32 5.78 5.77
C ILE A 72 14.54 7.11 5.03
N PRO A 73 15.80 7.48 4.73
CA PRO A 73 16.09 8.73 4.04
C PRO A 73 15.33 8.81 2.70
N GLY A 74 14.70 9.94 2.44
CA GLY A 74 13.93 10.17 1.20
C GLY A 74 12.46 9.79 1.24
N ILE A 75 11.96 9.12 2.29
CA ILE A 75 10.52 8.95 2.49
C ILE A 75 9.98 10.19 3.22
N LYS A 76 9.33 11.09 2.46
CA LYS A 76 8.45 12.09 3.06
C LYS A 76 7.15 11.38 3.44
N SER A 77 6.77 11.46 4.71
CA SER A 77 5.46 11.01 5.18
C SER A 77 4.36 11.62 4.30
N LEU A 78 3.59 10.78 3.62
CA LEU A 78 2.43 11.23 2.87
C LEU A 78 1.37 11.65 3.89
N THR A 79 1.28 12.94 4.14
CA THR A 79 0.22 13.51 4.99
C THR A 79 -1.13 13.24 4.31
N THR A 80 -1.96 12.38 4.89
CA THR A 80 -3.30 12.11 4.40
C THR A 80 -4.20 13.28 4.81
N GLU A 81 -4.47 14.21 3.91
CA GLU A 81 -5.45 15.27 4.14
C GLU A 81 -6.85 14.73 3.86
N PHE A 82 -7.68 14.61 4.90
CA PHE A 82 -9.11 14.36 4.74
C PHE A 82 -9.81 15.66 4.31
N LYS A 83 -10.12 15.77 3.01
CA LYS A 83 -10.89 16.90 2.51
C LYS A 83 -12.39 16.67 2.76
N ASN A 84 -13.04 17.65 3.36
CA ASN A 84 -14.49 17.74 3.40
C ASN A 84 -15.09 17.70 1.97
N ARG A 85 -16.19 17.01 1.79
CA ARG A 85 -16.89 16.70 0.53
C ARG A 85 -17.36 17.90 -0.33
N LYS A 86 -16.93 19.11 -0.07
CA LYS A 86 -17.26 20.30 -0.86
C LYS A 86 -16.08 20.64 -1.78
N GLY A 87 -16.14 20.13 -2.99
CA GLY A 87 -15.22 20.43 -4.06
C GLY A 87 -14.51 19.18 -4.57
N LEU A 88 -15.10 18.57 -5.60
CA LEU A 88 -14.45 17.56 -6.44
C LEU A 88 -13.33 18.25 -7.25
N GLU A 89 -12.22 18.54 -6.61
CA GLU A 89 -10.98 18.65 -7.36
C GLU A 89 -10.43 17.23 -7.55
N PRO A 90 -9.99 16.87 -8.77
CA PRO A 90 -9.45 15.55 -9.04
C PRO A 90 -8.29 15.26 -8.08
N GLU A 91 -8.27 14.03 -7.55
CA GLU A 91 -7.38 13.56 -6.49
C GLU A 91 -5.90 13.82 -6.78
N ASN A 92 -5.42 14.98 -6.37
CA ASN A 92 -4.02 15.41 -6.51
C ASN A 92 -3.06 14.81 -5.45
N LYS A 93 -3.48 13.73 -4.77
CA LYS A 93 -2.71 13.17 -3.62
C LYS A 93 -1.30 12.69 -4.00
N GLY A 94 -1.12 12.15 -5.22
CA GLY A 94 0.20 11.69 -5.68
C GLY A 94 1.09 12.80 -6.26
N TYR A 95 0.51 13.90 -6.69
CA TYR A 95 1.27 14.98 -7.33
C TYR A 95 1.97 15.92 -6.34
N LYS A 96 1.46 16.06 -5.11
CA LYS A 96 2.10 16.87 -4.06
C LYS A 96 3.48 16.34 -3.67
N ALA A 97 3.74 15.04 -3.88
CA ALA A 97 5.05 14.44 -3.65
C ALA A 97 6.09 14.83 -4.71
N LEU A 98 5.65 15.35 -5.86
CA LEU A 98 6.53 15.83 -6.92
C LEU A 98 6.90 17.30 -6.64
N GLU A 99 8.17 17.55 -6.43
CA GLU A 99 8.69 18.90 -6.11
C GLU A 99 8.52 19.88 -7.28
N SER A 100 8.76 19.41 -8.51
CA SER A 100 8.64 20.21 -9.72
C SER A 100 7.19 20.40 -10.16
N ARG A 101 6.76 21.64 -10.36
CA ARG A 101 5.46 21.95 -10.97
C ARG A 101 5.33 21.32 -12.35
N LYS A 102 6.40 21.40 -13.16
CA LYS A 102 6.43 20.84 -14.50
C LYS A 102 6.24 19.31 -14.46
N ALA A 103 6.88 18.61 -13.53
CA ALA A 103 6.68 17.16 -13.35
C ALA A 103 5.23 16.83 -12.98
N ARG A 104 4.59 17.66 -12.14
CA ARG A 104 3.16 17.49 -11.80
C ARG A 104 2.26 17.63 -13.02
N ASP A 105 2.45 18.71 -13.80
CA ASP A 105 1.64 19.01 -14.99
C ASP A 105 1.79 17.90 -16.05
N LEU A 106 3.02 17.41 -16.28
CA LEU A 106 3.29 16.30 -17.18
C LEU A 106 2.68 15.00 -16.68
N THR A 107 2.74 14.72 -15.38
CA THR A 107 2.11 13.53 -14.78
C THR A 107 0.59 13.59 -14.93
N TYR A 108 -0.02 14.75 -14.72
CA TYR A 108 -1.45 14.96 -14.92
C TYR A 108 -1.86 14.76 -16.38
N LEU A 109 -1.07 15.30 -17.33
CA LEU A 109 -1.29 15.06 -18.76
C LEU A 109 -1.20 13.57 -19.11
N GLY A 110 -0.22 12.87 -18.55
CA GLY A 110 -0.08 11.42 -18.69
C GLY A 110 -1.32 10.67 -18.19
N ASP A 111 -1.90 11.07 -17.05
CA ASP A 111 -3.12 10.47 -16.52
C ASP A 111 -4.34 10.70 -17.43
N ILE A 112 -4.49 11.90 -17.98
CA ILE A 112 -5.54 12.20 -18.95
C ILE A 112 -5.39 11.33 -20.20
N LEU A 113 -4.18 11.23 -20.73
CA LEU A 113 -3.90 10.41 -21.92
C LEU A 113 -4.17 8.93 -21.66
N LYS A 114 -3.74 8.43 -20.49
CA LYS A 114 -4.00 7.06 -20.05
C LYS A 114 -5.49 6.77 -19.91
N SER A 115 -6.26 7.69 -19.33
CA SER A 115 -7.71 7.53 -19.15
C SER A 115 -8.49 7.50 -20.49
N ARG A 116 -7.85 7.97 -21.57
CA ARG A 116 -8.36 7.92 -22.94
C ARG A 116 -7.72 6.82 -23.78
N ASP A 117 -7.08 5.84 -23.15
CA ASP A 117 -6.37 4.71 -23.76
C ASP A 117 -5.20 5.10 -24.69
N HIS A 118 -4.74 6.35 -24.61
CA HIS A 118 -3.57 6.83 -25.36
C HIS A 118 -2.27 6.45 -24.65
N TYR A 119 -2.09 5.16 -24.40
CA TYR A 119 -0.99 4.63 -23.56
C TYR A 119 0.40 5.04 -24.03
N LYS A 120 0.66 5.03 -25.37
CA LYS A 120 1.97 5.43 -25.91
C LYS A 120 2.30 6.89 -25.60
N ALA A 121 1.33 7.78 -25.75
CA ALA A 121 1.48 9.19 -25.41
C ALA A 121 1.63 9.39 -23.89
N ALA A 122 0.84 8.67 -23.09
CA ALA A 122 0.95 8.71 -21.63
C ALA A 122 2.35 8.29 -21.15
N ILE A 123 2.94 7.26 -21.75
CA ILE A 123 4.32 6.83 -21.45
C ILE A 123 5.31 7.97 -21.66
N ILE A 124 5.21 8.68 -22.78
CA ILE A 124 6.10 9.79 -23.10
C ILE A 124 6.00 10.90 -22.05
N GLU A 125 4.78 11.26 -21.66
CA GLU A 125 4.59 12.33 -20.66
C GLU A 125 5.06 11.91 -19.27
N TYR A 126 4.83 10.65 -18.87
CA TYR A 126 5.39 10.14 -17.59
C TYR A 126 6.92 10.06 -17.60
N GLN A 127 7.54 9.69 -18.72
CA GLN A 127 9.00 9.69 -18.87
C GLN A 127 9.57 11.11 -18.75
N LYS A 128 8.94 12.10 -19.41
CA LYS A 128 9.30 13.51 -19.23
C LYS A 128 9.12 13.97 -17.78
N ALA A 129 8.02 13.56 -17.14
CA ALA A 129 7.79 13.88 -15.73
C ALA A 129 8.88 13.30 -14.83
N LEU A 130 9.33 12.09 -15.14
CA LEU A 130 10.41 11.42 -14.39
C LEU A 130 11.75 12.16 -14.58
N SER A 131 12.06 12.61 -15.80
CA SER A 131 13.30 13.38 -16.08
C SER A 131 13.28 14.78 -15.45
N GLU A 132 12.11 15.37 -15.25
CA GLU A 132 11.94 16.69 -14.59
C GLU A 132 11.85 16.59 -13.07
N SER A 133 11.74 15.37 -12.53
CA SER A 133 11.68 15.15 -11.09
C SER A 133 13.08 14.96 -10.53
N SER A 134 13.47 15.83 -9.59
CA SER A 134 14.72 15.69 -8.84
C SER A 134 14.66 14.61 -7.77
N SER A 135 13.47 14.14 -7.45
CA SER A 135 13.23 13.11 -6.41
C SER A 135 12.61 11.86 -7.01
N HIS A 136 13.01 10.71 -6.48
CA HIS A 136 12.39 9.43 -6.80
C HIS A 136 10.96 9.41 -6.22
N SER A 137 9.94 9.42 -7.09
CA SER A 137 8.54 9.35 -6.67
C SER A 137 7.97 7.97 -6.94
N PRO A 138 7.65 7.17 -5.90
CA PRO A 138 7.09 5.84 -6.12
C PRO A 138 5.74 5.90 -6.85
N VAL A 139 5.01 6.99 -6.71
CA VAL A 139 3.75 7.19 -7.42
C VAL A 139 3.98 7.32 -8.92
N LEU A 140 4.97 8.11 -9.34
CA LEU A 140 5.30 8.31 -10.74
C LEU A 140 5.86 7.04 -11.37
N PHE A 141 6.77 6.35 -10.69
CA PHE A 141 7.27 5.03 -11.09
C PHE A 141 6.11 4.05 -11.36
N ASN A 142 5.14 3.99 -10.46
CA ASN A 142 4.01 3.08 -10.58
C ASN A 142 3.01 3.48 -11.67
N LYS A 143 2.80 4.78 -11.92
CA LYS A 143 1.98 5.24 -13.05
C LYS A 143 2.58 4.81 -14.38
N LEU A 144 3.89 5.00 -14.56
CA LEU A 144 4.61 4.61 -15.76
C LEU A 144 4.66 3.08 -15.89
N ALA A 145 5.04 2.35 -14.84
CA ALA A 145 5.07 0.89 -14.84
C ALA A 145 3.69 0.27 -15.14
N GLY A 146 2.62 0.79 -14.52
CA GLY A 146 1.26 0.35 -14.81
C GLY A 146 0.84 0.62 -16.26
N THR A 147 1.41 1.65 -16.91
CA THR A 147 1.14 1.93 -18.33
C THR A 147 1.97 1.01 -19.24
N TYR A 148 3.20 0.65 -18.84
CA TYR A 148 3.97 -0.40 -19.50
C TYR A 148 3.26 -1.76 -19.45
N LEU A 149 2.67 -2.13 -18.30
CA LEU A 149 1.87 -3.35 -18.16
C LEU A 149 0.69 -3.37 -19.14
N GLN A 150 -0.05 -2.27 -19.29
CA GLN A 150 -1.16 -2.15 -20.23
C GLN A 150 -0.70 -2.30 -21.70
N THR A 151 0.54 -1.92 -21.99
CA THR A 151 1.13 -2.05 -23.34
C THR A 151 1.96 -3.32 -23.51
N LYS A 152 1.92 -4.25 -22.55
CA LYS A 152 2.67 -5.52 -22.52
C LYS A 152 4.20 -5.35 -22.59
N ARG A 153 4.69 -4.21 -22.15
CA ARG A 153 6.12 -3.89 -22.05
C ARG A 153 6.65 -4.33 -20.68
N TYR A 154 6.65 -5.64 -20.46
CA TYR A 154 6.90 -6.22 -19.14
C TYR A 154 8.32 -5.98 -18.64
N ASN A 155 9.34 -6.04 -19.52
CA ASN A 155 10.73 -5.83 -19.14
C ASN A 155 10.99 -4.41 -18.66
N GLU A 156 10.40 -3.42 -19.32
CA GLU A 156 10.51 -2.00 -18.91
C GLU A 156 9.76 -1.74 -17.61
N ALA A 157 8.60 -2.37 -17.44
CA ALA A 157 7.87 -2.30 -16.18
C ALA A 157 8.69 -2.90 -15.03
N GLU A 158 9.29 -4.07 -15.24
CA GLU A 158 10.10 -4.76 -14.24
C GLU A 158 11.31 -3.91 -13.81
N SER A 159 12.08 -3.39 -14.79
CA SER A 159 13.25 -2.55 -14.51
C SER A 159 12.89 -1.34 -13.66
N LEU A 160 11.81 -0.64 -14.05
CA LEU A 160 11.34 0.55 -13.34
C LEU A 160 10.82 0.23 -11.94
N LEU A 161 10.15 -0.91 -11.76
CA LEU A 161 9.64 -1.34 -10.46
C LEU A 161 10.76 -1.84 -9.55
N LYS A 162 11.83 -2.45 -10.08
CA LYS A 162 13.03 -2.78 -9.31
C LYS A 162 13.65 -1.52 -8.73
N GLU A 163 13.86 -0.49 -9.56
CA GLU A 163 14.35 0.80 -9.11
C GLU A 163 13.44 1.42 -8.05
N SER A 164 12.11 1.41 -8.27
CA SER A 164 11.15 1.88 -7.27
C SER A 164 11.28 1.16 -5.94
N LEU A 165 11.50 -0.16 -5.94
CA LEU A 165 11.60 -0.97 -4.72
C LEU A 165 12.96 -0.87 -4.02
N GLU A 166 14.02 -0.44 -4.71
CA GLU A 166 15.30 -0.10 -4.09
C GLU A 166 15.15 1.10 -3.15
N PHE A 167 14.43 2.14 -3.61
CA PHE A 167 14.17 3.35 -2.80
C PHE A 167 13.01 3.17 -1.81
N PHE A 168 11.99 2.38 -2.19
CA PHE A 168 10.74 2.22 -1.44
C PHE A 168 10.36 0.74 -1.30
N PRO A 169 11.10 -0.06 -0.52
CA PRO A 169 10.97 -1.52 -0.48
C PRO A 169 9.59 -2.00 -0.01
N ASN A 170 8.85 -1.16 0.71
CA ASN A 170 7.53 -1.46 1.24
C ASN A 170 6.40 -0.70 0.55
N PHE A 171 6.61 -0.22 -0.67
CA PHE A 171 5.54 0.44 -1.40
C PHE A 171 4.61 -0.60 -2.03
N HIS A 172 3.43 -0.78 -1.42
CA HIS A 172 2.50 -1.87 -1.77
C HIS A 172 2.10 -1.90 -3.25
N THR A 173 1.98 -0.72 -3.90
CA THR A 173 1.62 -0.64 -5.33
C THR A 173 2.75 -1.15 -6.22
N SER A 174 4.03 -0.85 -5.87
CA SER A 174 5.19 -1.38 -6.60
C SER A 174 5.27 -2.91 -6.47
N LEU A 175 5.00 -3.44 -5.28
CA LEU A 175 4.95 -4.88 -5.05
C LEU A 175 3.80 -5.53 -5.83
N ALA A 176 2.61 -4.92 -5.83
CA ALA A 176 1.47 -5.43 -6.60
C ALA A 176 1.74 -5.43 -8.11
N ASN A 177 2.30 -4.34 -8.63
CA ASN A 177 2.66 -4.24 -10.05
C ASN A 177 3.80 -5.20 -10.42
N MET A 178 4.76 -5.45 -9.53
CA MET A 178 5.79 -6.47 -9.75
C MET A 178 5.18 -7.87 -9.81
N GLY A 179 4.23 -8.17 -8.91
CA GLY A 179 3.45 -9.40 -8.98
C GLY A 179 2.73 -9.56 -10.31
N GLU A 180 2.17 -8.46 -10.86
CA GLU A 180 1.49 -8.47 -12.16
C GLU A 180 2.45 -8.71 -13.34
N VAL A 181 3.69 -8.19 -13.27
CA VAL A 181 4.75 -8.49 -14.25
C VAL A 181 5.01 -9.99 -14.30
N TYR A 182 5.31 -10.61 -13.16
CA TYR A 182 5.60 -12.03 -13.08
C TYR A 182 4.39 -12.90 -13.42
N PHE A 183 3.19 -12.50 -13.01
CA PHE A 183 1.95 -13.16 -13.41
C PHE A 183 1.76 -13.17 -14.93
N SER A 184 2.01 -12.03 -15.59
CA SER A 184 1.90 -11.89 -17.04
C SER A 184 2.95 -12.72 -17.79
N ASN A 185 4.10 -12.94 -17.18
CA ASN A 185 5.17 -13.80 -17.69
C ASN A 185 4.95 -15.29 -17.36
N ARG A 186 3.85 -15.64 -16.68
CA ARG A 186 3.50 -16.99 -16.19
C ARG A 186 4.45 -17.54 -15.12
N GLU A 187 5.14 -16.66 -14.43
CA GLU A 187 6.00 -16.99 -13.29
C GLU A 187 5.16 -16.91 -12.00
N TYR A 188 4.23 -17.83 -11.84
CA TYR A 188 3.17 -17.76 -10.83
C TYR A 188 3.70 -17.83 -9.40
N GLU A 189 4.73 -18.63 -9.14
CA GLU A 189 5.34 -18.74 -7.81
C GLU A 189 5.97 -17.40 -7.37
N THR A 190 6.68 -16.75 -8.29
CA THR A 190 7.29 -15.44 -8.04
C THR A 190 6.21 -14.38 -7.86
N ALA A 191 5.18 -14.39 -8.71
CA ALA A 191 4.05 -13.47 -8.60
C ALA A 191 3.35 -13.59 -7.24
N GLN A 192 3.14 -14.81 -6.74
CA GLN A 192 2.54 -15.08 -5.44
C GLN A 192 3.33 -14.43 -4.29
N VAL A 193 4.68 -14.51 -4.34
CA VAL A 193 5.53 -13.90 -3.31
C VAL A 193 5.32 -12.38 -3.27
N TYR A 194 5.28 -11.73 -4.43
CA TYR A 194 5.08 -10.28 -4.50
C TYR A 194 3.67 -9.87 -4.08
N PHE A 195 2.63 -10.61 -4.50
CA PHE A 195 1.26 -10.34 -4.10
C PHE A 195 1.06 -10.53 -2.58
N LYS A 196 1.63 -11.57 -1.98
CA LYS A 196 1.61 -11.76 -0.53
C LYS A 196 2.29 -10.61 0.22
N LYS A 197 3.44 -10.12 -0.27
CA LYS A 197 4.09 -8.93 0.30
C LYS A 197 3.19 -7.69 0.19
N ALA A 198 2.53 -7.48 -0.96
CA ALA A 198 1.63 -6.35 -1.16
C ALA A 198 0.42 -6.39 -0.22
N VAL A 199 -0.23 -7.56 -0.06
CA VAL A 199 -1.36 -7.77 0.86
C VAL A 199 -0.95 -7.55 2.31
N ARG A 200 0.26 -7.98 2.70
CA ARG A 200 0.76 -7.78 4.07
C ARG A 200 0.84 -6.29 4.43
N ILE A 201 1.13 -5.42 3.47
CA ILE A 201 1.23 -3.98 3.68
C ILE A 201 -0.14 -3.30 3.52
N ASN A 202 -0.90 -3.68 2.50
CA ASN A 202 -2.25 -3.19 2.26
C ASN A 202 -3.22 -4.37 2.06
N PRO A 203 -3.83 -4.87 3.14
CA PRO A 203 -4.75 -6.01 3.09
C PRO A 203 -6.10 -5.71 2.42
N PHE A 204 -6.39 -4.44 2.14
CA PHE A 204 -7.67 -4.02 1.57
C PHE A 204 -7.63 -3.80 0.05
N ASN A 205 -6.60 -4.26 -0.64
CA ASN A 205 -6.51 -4.15 -2.10
C ASN A 205 -7.22 -5.33 -2.78
N PRO A 206 -8.43 -5.15 -3.34
CA PRO A 206 -9.22 -6.24 -3.91
C PRO A 206 -8.55 -6.84 -5.17
N PHE A 207 -7.82 -6.04 -5.92
CA PHE A 207 -7.08 -6.50 -7.10
C PHE A 207 -6.05 -7.57 -6.75
N VAL A 208 -5.27 -7.34 -5.69
CA VAL A 208 -4.23 -8.28 -5.27
C VAL A 208 -4.82 -9.58 -4.75
N HIS A 209 -5.94 -9.51 -4.02
CA HIS A 209 -6.65 -10.72 -3.58
C HIS A 209 -7.18 -11.53 -4.75
N MET A 210 -7.77 -10.88 -5.75
CA MET A 210 -8.24 -11.54 -6.97
C MET A 210 -7.09 -12.22 -7.72
N ARG A 211 -5.92 -11.57 -7.81
CA ARG A 211 -4.73 -12.17 -8.44
C ARG A 211 -4.19 -13.36 -7.67
N LEU A 212 -4.20 -13.31 -6.34
CA LEU A 212 -3.81 -14.46 -5.52
C LEU A 212 -4.72 -15.67 -5.76
N ILE A 213 -6.02 -15.49 -5.91
CA ILE A 213 -6.93 -16.58 -6.26
C ILE A 213 -6.49 -17.21 -7.59
N HIS A 214 -6.28 -16.45 -8.64
CA HIS A 214 -5.86 -16.96 -9.95
C HIS A 214 -4.46 -17.59 -9.99
N VAL A 215 -3.64 -17.35 -8.98
CA VAL A 215 -2.32 -18.02 -8.86
C VAL A 215 -2.44 -19.37 -8.17
N TYR A 216 -3.51 -19.59 -7.40
CA TYR A 216 -3.75 -20.86 -6.70
C TYR A 216 -4.58 -21.86 -7.54
N ASP A 217 -5.30 -21.40 -8.57
CA ASP A 217 -6.04 -22.23 -9.53
C ASP A 217 -5.10 -22.79 -10.63
#